data_46b7819bade5b91a4c99812fcbc6b798
#
_entry.id   46b7819bade5b91a4c99812fcbc6b798
#
_cell.length_a   1.000
_cell.length_b   1.000
_cell.length_c   1.000
_cell.angle_alpha   90.00
_cell.angle_beta   90.00
_cell.angle_gamma   90.00
#
_symmetry.space_group_name_H-M   'P 1'
#
loop_
_entity.id
_entity.type
_entity.pdbx_description
1 polymer ?
#
loop_
_entity_poly.entity_id
_entity_poly.type
_entity_poly.pdbx_seq_one_letter_code
_entity_poly.pdbx_strand_id
1 'polypeptide(L)'
;IWLMPLSLINKKIIISGGASGIGWSTAKICLSRGAIVYICDIDSKSLKKAQKHPLNKKKLFTYECDASDEYEVSNFFIKIKKKTKKIDALINNVGIAGPTGNLEKLSSDDWEQTLKTNVISHFYFTKLAIPMLKNNKGGSIINISSTAGIMGFALRSPYAASKWAIIGVTKTLAIELGKFKIRVNAVCPGTIKGDRMDRVIRDKAKFLKVSKKMIEKDFLSMASMNSWISQE
;
A
#
# COMPACT_ATOMS: atom_id res chain seq x y z
N ILE A 1 -7.95 10.11 -29.04
CA ILE A 1 -8.91 10.59 -27.99
C ILE A 1 -8.11 10.77 -26.73
N TRP A 2 -7.71 12.00 -26.40
CA TRP A 2 -7.13 12.33 -25.10
C TRP A 2 -8.24 12.19 -24.07
N LEU A 3 -8.23 11.10 -23.31
CA LEU A 3 -9.08 10.98 -22.13
C LEU A 3 -8.70 12.10 -21.16
N MET A 4 -9.60 13.09 -20.98
CA MET A 4 -9.44 14.06 -19.89
C MET A 4 -9.22 13.29 -18.60
N PRO A 5 -8.18 13.63 -17.81
CA PRO A 5 -7.92 12.92 -16.56
C PRO A 5 -9.17 13.02 -15.67
N LEU A 6 -9.71 11.88 -15.25
CA LEU A 6 -10.88 11.81 -14.38
C LEU A 6 -10.69 12.73 -13.18
N SER A 7 -11.59 13.69 -13.03
CA SER A 7 -11.60 14.63 -11.90
C SER A 7 -11.87 13.89 -10.59
N LEU A 8 -11.10 14.20 -9.55
CA LEU A 8 -11.32 13.73 -8.18
C LEU A 8 -11.77 14.87 -7.26
N ILE A 9 -12.32 15.95 -7.83
CA ILE A 9 -12.75 17.12 -7.06
C ILE A 9 -13.66 16.69 -5.92
N ASN A 10 -13.29 17.10 -4.70
CA ASN A 10 -13.99 16.81 -3.44
C ASN A 10 -14.12 15.32 -3.07
N LYS A 11 -13.51 14.40 -3.84
CA LYS A 11 -13.42 12.99 -3.46
C LYS A 11 -12.55 12.83 -2.22
N LYS A 12 -13.00 12.07 -1.24
CA LYS A 12 -12.35 11.83 0.03
C LYS A 12 -11.66 10.47 0.00
N ILE A 13 -10.34 10.47 0.10
CA ILE A 13 -9.52 9.28 -0.10
C ILE A 13 -8.65 9.07 1.13
N ILE A 14 -8.67 7.85 1.67
CA ILE A 14 -7.76 7.42 2.74
C ILE A 14 -6.64 6.58 2.11
N ILE A 15 -5.39 6.84 2.49
CA ILE A 15 -4.21 6.07 2.04
C ILE A 15 -3.37 5.69 3.25
N SER A 16 -3.22 4.40 3.52
CA SER A 16 -2.29 3.91 4.54
C SER A 16 -0.86 3.82 3.99
N GLY A 17 0.15 4.15 4.80
CA GLY A 17 1.54 4.26 4.34
C GLY A 17 1.70 5.33 3.25
N GLY A 18 1.04 6.49 3.45
CA GLY A 18 0.86 7.50 2.42
C GLY A 18 1.93 8.59 2.36
N ALA A 19 2.97 8.53 3.21
CA ALA A 19 3.97 9.59 3.28
C ALA A 19 5.21 9.35 2.41
N SER A 20 5.37 8.17 1.84
CA SER A 20 6.53 7.80 1.01
C SER A 20 6.15 6.84 -0.12
N GLY A 21 7.06 6.63 -1.07
CA GLY A 21 6.94 5.62 -2.13
C GLY A 21 5.64 5.71 -2.94
N ILE A 22 5.06 4.56 -3.24
CA ILE A 22 3.81 4.42 -4.01
C ILE A 22 2.67 5.19 -3.34
N GLY A 23 2.55 5.09 -2.01
CA GLY A 23 1.49 5.77 -1.26
C GLY A 23 1.55 7.29 -1.43
N TRP A 24 2.74 7.87 -1.33
CA TRP A 24 2.92 9.32 -1.53
C TRP A 24 2.71 9.74 -2.98
N SER A 25 3.21 8.98 -3.96
CA SER A 25 2.96 9.26 -5.38
C SER A 25 1.47 9.22 -5.71
N THR A 26 0.75 8.25 -5.15
CA THR A 26 -0.73 8.17 -5.25
C THR A 26 -1.40 9.38 -4.61
N ALA A 27 -0.95 9.78 -3.40
CA ALA A 27 -1.49 10.97 -2.72
C ALA A 27 -1.27 12.24 -3.55
N LYS A 28 -0.08 12.44 -4.14
CA LYS A 28 0.21 13.58 -5.03
C LYS A 28 -0.77 13.64 -6.22
N ILE A 29 -0.98 12.50 -6.90
CA ILE A 29 -1.91 12.42 -8.04
C ILE A 29 -3.35 12.71 -7.60
N CYS A 30 -3.80 12.17 -6.47
CA CYS A 30 -5.13 12.45 -5.95
C CYS A 30 -5.32 13.95 -5.63
N LEU A 31 -4.34 14.56 -4.97
CA LEU A 31 -4.35 15.99 -4.64
C LEU A 31 -4.35 16.88 -5.90
N SER A 32 -3.52 16.57 -6.90
CA SER A 32 -3.45 17.34 -8.15
C SER A 32 -4.76 17.29 -8.93
N ARG A 33 -5.56 16.23 -8.74
CA ARG A 33 -6.90 16.07 -9.33
C ARG A 33 -8.04 16.61 -8.46
N GLY A 34 -7.72 17.29 -7.35
CA GLY A 34 -8.67 17.99 -6.50
C GLY A 34 -9.25 17.19 -5.34
N ALA A 35 -8.76 15.98 -5.07
CA ALA A 35 -9.21 15.16 -3.95
C ALA A 35 -8.85 15.77 -2.59
N ILE A 36 -9.61 15.38 -1.58
CA ILE A 36 -9.27 15.53 -0.16
C ILE A 36 -8.65 14.22 0.29
N VAL A 37 -7.39 14.28 0.74
CA VAL A 37 -6.60 13.08 1.02
C VAL A 37 -6.25 13.00 2.50
N TYR A 38 -6.51 11.86 3.10
CA TYR A 38 -6.14 11.51 4.47
C TYR A 38 -5.06 10.45 4.39
N ILE A 39 -3.85 10.77 4.83
CA ILE A 39 -2.75 9.79 4.88
C ILE A 39 -2.37 9.48 6.32
N CYS A 40 -1.95 8.26 6.55
CA CYS A 40 -1.19 7.91 7.74
C CYS A 40 0.13 7.22 7.37
N ASP A 41 1.09 7.34 8.24
CA ASP A 41 2.39 6.67 8.14
C ASP A 41 3.01 6.58 9.54
N ILE A 42 3.93 5.66 9.75
CA ILE A 42 4.73 5.58 10.98
C ILE A 42 5.88 6.59 10.97
N ASP A 43 6.31 7.05 9.79
CA ASP A 43 7.40 8.01 9.63
C ASP A 43 6.91 9.46 9.76
N SER A 44 7.05 10.00 10.97
CA SER A 44 6.67 11.38 11.28
C SER A 44 7.45 12.43 10.46
N LYS A 45 8.70 12.14 10.05
CA LYS A 45 9.51 13.06 9.23
C LYS A 45 8.93 13.17 7.82
N SER A 46 8.60 12.03 7.20
CA SER A 46 7.96 12.00 5.89
C SER A 46 6.56 12.63 5.92
N LEU A 47 5.78 12.43 6.98
CA LEU A 47 4.49 13.11 7.17
C LEU A 47 4.63 14.64 7.23
N LYS A 48 5.61 15.16 7.98
CA LYS A 48 5.90 16.60 8.05
C LYS A 48 6.31 17.17 6.69
N LYS A 49 7.11 16.43 5.91
CA LYS A 49 7.49 16.79 4.54
C LYS A 49 6.28 16.83 3.62
N ALA A 50 5.43 15.79 3.67
CA ALA A 50 4.19 15.72 2.88
C ALA A 50 3.26 16.89 3.20
N GLN A 51 3.09 17.24 4.47
CA GLN A 51 2.22 18.34 4.90
C GLN A 51 2.64 19.70 4.33
N LYS A 52 3.95 19.93 4.16
CA LYS A 52 4.52 21.17 3.59
C LYS A 52 4.51 21.21 2.05
N HIS A 53 4.08 20.12 1.39
CA HIS A 53 4.13 20.02 -0.06
C HIS A 53 3.15 21.02 -0.74
N PRO A 54 3.53 21.70 -1.83
CA PRO A 54 2.70 22.72 -2.49
C PRO A 54 1.32 22.24 -2.95
N LEU A 55 1.17 20.94 -3.26
CA LEU A 55 -0.11 20.34 -3.64
C LEU A 55 -1.11 20.24 -2.47
N ASN A 56 -0.68 20.48 -1.22
CA ASN A 56 -1.58 20.34 -0.07
C ASN A 56 -2.83 21.22 -0.20
N LYS A 57 -2.68 22.52 -0.52
CA LYS A 57 -3.79 23.48 -0.65
C LYS A 57 -4.93 23.27 0.37
N LYS A 58 -4.59 22.91 1.63
CA LYS A 58 -5.51 22.57 2.72
C LYS A 58 -6.40 21.32 2.47
N LYS A 59 -6.01 20.46 1.54
CA LYS A 59 -6.73 19.22 1.20
C LYS A 59 -6.00 17.94 1.62
N LEU A 60 -4.80 18.03 2.20
CA LEU A 60 -4.05 16.91 2.75
C LEU A 60 -4.08 16.94 4.28
N PHE A 61 -4.48 15.82 4.85
CA PHE A 61 -4.48 15.59 6.30
C PHE A 61 -3.54 14.43 6.63
N THR A 62 -2.55 14.70 7.46
CA THR A 62 -1.49 13.74 7.82
C THR A 62 -1.64 13.30 9.26
N TYR A 63 -1.44 12.00 9.51
CA TYR A 63 -1.57 11.39 10.84
C TYR A 63 -0.43 10.39 11.05
N GLU A 64 0.23 10.46 12.20
CA GLU A 64 1.15 9.42 12.63
C GLU A 64 0.32 8.23 13.15
N CYS A 65 0.64 7.02 12.65
CA CYS A 65 -0.10 5.81 12.98
C CYS A 65 0.70 4.58 12.50
N ASP A 66 0.97 3.65 13.42
CA ASP A 66 1.37 2.29 13.06
C ASP A 66 0.14 1.52 12.56
N ALA A 67 0.13 1.22 11.28
CA ALA A 67 -0.97 0.49 10.66
C ALA A 67 -1.09 -0.97 11.14
N SER A 68 -0.09 -1.52 11.81
CA SER A 68 -0.11 -2.85 12.40
C SER A 68 -0.68 -2.88 13.82
N ASP A 69 -0.98 -1.71 14.40
CA ASP A 69 -1.61 -1.55 15.70
C ASP A 69 -3.10 -1.18 15.55
N GLU A 70 -4.00 -2.07 16.03
CA GLU A 70 -5.46 -1.88 15.89
C GLU A 70 -5.95 -0.63 16.63
N TYR A 71 -5.35 -0.31 17.80
CA TYR A 71 -5.73 0.85 18.59
C TYR A 71 -5.36 2.15 17.88
N GLU A 72 -4.15 2.24 17.31
CA GLU A 72 -3.71 3.41 16.56
C GLU A 72 -4.55 3.62 15.29
N VAL A 73 -4.86 2.53 14.56
CA VAL A 73 -5.75 2.59 13.39
C VAL A 73 -7.16 3.05 13.80
N SER A 74 -7.68 2.56 14.91
CA SER A 74 -8.99 2.99 15.44
C SER A 74 -8.99 4.48 15.77
N ASN A 75 -7.95 4.98 16.43
CA ASN A 75 -7.79 6.40 16.74
C ASN A 75 -7.67 7.26 15.47
N PHE A 76 -6.94 6.79 14.46
CA PHE A 76 -6.87 7.45 13.16
C PHE A 76 -8.27 7.61 12.54
N PHE A 77 -9.08 6.56 12.52
CA PHE A 77 -10.45 6.63 11.99
C PHE A 77 -11.37 7.49 12.84
N ILE A 78 -11.21 7.53 14.18
CA ILE A 78 -11.95 8.46 15.05
C ILE A 78 -11.66 9.91 14.66
N LYS A 79 -10.39 10.27 14.44
CA LYS A 79 -9.98 11.61 13.98
C LYS A 79 -10.59 11.97 12.61
N ILE A 80 -10.63 11.01 11.67
CA ILE A 80 -11.25 11.22 10.35
C ILE A 80 -12.76 11.39 10.48
N LYS A 81 -13.42 10.55 11.29
CA LYS A 81 -14.88 10.61 11.49
C LYS A 81 -15.37 11.94 12.07
N LYS A 82 -14.52 12.70 12.80
CA LYS A 82 -14.80 14.06 13.21
C LYS A 82 -14.87 15.04 12.03
N LYS A 83 -14.17 14.77 10.93
CA LYS A 83 -14.14 15.61 9.71
C LYS A 83 -15.13 15.15 8.65
N THR A 84 -15.40 13.86 8.54
CA THR A 84 -16.32 13.30 7.56
C THR A 84 -16.86 11.94 7.96
N LYS A 85 -18.14 11.69 7.67
CA LYS A 85 -18.78 10.38 7.85
C LYS A 85 -18.73 9.51 6.59
N LYS A 86 -18.21 10.04 5.48
CA LYS A 86 -18.20 9.41 4.16
C LYS A 86 -16.82 9.49 3.54
N ILE A 87 -16.42 8.43 2.82
CA ILE A 87 -15.23 8.42 1.96
C ILE A 87 -15.56 7.80 0.61
N ASP A 88 -14.83 8.18 -0.42
CA ASP A 88 -14.99 7.65 -1.78
C ASP A 88 -14.03 6.49 -2.06
N ALA A 89 -12.85 6.47 -1.42
CA ALA A 89 -11.90 5.39 -1.59
C ALA A 89 -11.03 5.15 -0.35
N LEU A 90 -10.62 3.89 -0.21
CA LEU A 90 -9.54 3.44 0.66
C LEU A 90 -8.43 2.84 -0.21
N ILE A 91 -7.18 3.23 0.04
CA ILE A 91 -6.00 2.63 -0.55
C ILE A 91 -5.15 2.01 0.55
N ASN A 92 -5.18 0.70 0.64
CA ASN A 92 -4.34 -0.09 1.53
C ASN A 92 -2.97 -0.29 0.89
N ASN A 93 -1.98 0.50 1.32
CA ASN A 93 -0.65 0.50 0.71
C ASN A 93 0.47 0.10 1.69
N VAL A 94 0.19 0.06 2.99
CA VAL A 94 1.20 -0.36 3.99
C VAL A 94 1.72 -1.75 3.66
N GLY A 95 3.01 -1.92 3.87
CA GLY A 95 3.65 -3.21 3.78
C GLY A 95 5.17 -3.12 3.91
N ILE A 96 5.76 -4.16 4.44
CA ILE A 96 7.21 -4.35 4.56
C ILE A 96 7.68 -5.45 3.62
N ALA A 97 8.97 -5.42 3.32
CA ALA A 97 9.58 -6.44 2.49
C ALA A 97 9.66 -7.81 3.19
N GLY A 98 9.70 -7.84 4.51
CA GLY A 98 10.00 -9.04 5.27
C GLY A 98 11.46 -9.51 5.09
N PRO A 99 11.86 -10.62 5.72
CA PRO A 99 13.20 -11.16 5.64
C PRO A 99 13.51 -11.78 4.28
N THR A 100 14.80 -12.00 4.03
CA THR A 100 15.31 -12.75 2.87
C THR A 100 16.05 -13.98 3.38
N GLY A 101 15.61 -15.18 3.01
CA GLY A 101 16.25 -16.42 3.43
C GLY A 101 15.46 -17.67 3.06
N ASN A 102 16.06 -18.83 3.25
CA ASN A 102 15.37 -20.11 3.15
C ASN A 102 14.37 -20.25 4.29
N LEU A 103 13.23 -20.85 4.02
CA LEU A 103 12.11 -20.95 4.96
C LEU A 103 12.51 -21.52 6.31
N GLU A 104 13.31 -22.59 6.32
CA GLU A 104 13.77 -23.29 7.53
C GLU A 104 14.72 -22.47 8.41
N LYS A 105 15.19 -21.32 7.92
CA LYS A 105 16.08 -20.39 8.64
C LYS A 105 15.44 -19.09 9.06
N LEU A 106 14.19 -18.89 8.70
CA LEU A 106 13.45 -17.68 9.09
C LEU A 106 12.88 -17.86 10.50
N SER A 107 12.88 -16.78 11.29
CA SER A 107 12.26 -16.79 12.60
C SER A 107 10.73 -16.70 12.49
N SER A 108 10.02 -17.24 13.48
CA SER A 108 8.57 -17.09 13.59
C SER A 108 8.18 -15.60 13.72
N ASP A 109 8.94 -14.83 14.47
CA ASP A 109 8.71 -13.40 14.68
C ASP A 109 8.76 -12.61 13.36
N ASP A 110 9.76 -12.88 12.50
CA ASP A 110 9.88 -12.26 11.18
C ASP A 110 8.67 -12.60 10.29
N TRP A 111 8.22 -13.85 10.37
CA TRP A 111 7.06 -14.34 9.64
C TRP A 111 5.79 -13.62 10.11
N GLU A 112 5.54 -13.63 11.43
CA GLU A 112 4.37 -13.01 12.06
C GLU A 112 4.34 -11.51 11.82
N GLN A 113 5.47 -10.82 12.02
CA GLN A 113 5.57 -9.38 11.77
C GLN A 113 5.28 -9.03 10.32
N THR A 114 5.74 -9.86 9.36
CA THR A 114 5.45 -9.63 7.95
C THR A 114 3.96 -9.77 7.65
N LEU A 115 3.31 -10.80 8.18
CA LEU A 115 1.86 -10.98 8.03
C LEU A 115 1.07 -9.88 8.75
N LYS A 116 1.45 -9.55 9.97
CA LYS A 116 0.81 -8.48 10.76
C LYS A 116 0.83 -7.16 10.00
N THR A 117 2.00 -6.77 9.49
CA THR A 117 2.13 -5.50 8.76
C THR A 117 1.47 -5.52 7.38
N ASN A 118 1.59 -6.63 6.62
CA ASN A 118 1.15 -6.65 5.23
C ASN A 118 -0.32 -7.07 5.05
N VAL A 119 -0.89 -7.85 5.99
CA VAL A 119 -2.24 -8.42 5.87
C VAL A 119 -3.18 -7.86 6.92
N ILE A 120 -2.80 -7.97 8.19
CA ILE A 120 -3.69 -7.59 9.30
C ILE A 120 -3.92 -6.07 9.29
N SER A 121 -2.93 -5.27 8.93
CA SER A 121 -3.12 -3.82 8.74
C SER A 121 -4.21 -3.51 7.71
N HIS A 122 -4.21 -4.20 6.56
CA HIS A 122 -5.24 -4.03 5.53
C HIS A 122 -6.64 -4.40 6.07
N PHE A 123 -6.72 -5.44 6.91
CA PHE A 123 -7.96 -5.82 7.58
C PHE A 123 -8.47 -4.68 8.49
N TYR A 124 -7.63 -4.12 9.36
CA TYR A 124 -8.03 -3.04 10.28
C TYR A 124 -8.59 -1.83 9.52
N PHE A 125 -7.86 -1.37 8.51
CA PHE A 125 -8.31 -0.24 7.69
C PHE A 125 -9.60 -0.54 6.95
N THR A 126 -9.72 -1.71 6.34
CA THR A 126 -10.89 -2.11 5.56
C THR A 126 -12.13 -2.23 6.44
N LYS A 127 -12.01 -2.89 7.60
CA LYS A 127 -13.08 -3.02 8.61
C LYS A 127 -13.69 -1.66 8.98
N LEU A 128 -12.85 -0.66 9.21
CA LEU A 128 -13.29 0.67 9.64
C LEU A 128 -13.74 1.58 8.49
N ALA A 129 -13.25 1.34 7.27
CA ALA A 129 -13.61 2.10 6.08
C ALA A 129 -14.96 1.66 5.47
N ILE A 130 -15.31 0.37 5.53
CA ILE A 130 -16.54 -0.17 4.93
C ILE A 130 -17.79 0.60 5.36
N PRO A 131 -18.04 0.92 6.64
CA PRO A 131 -19.21 1.71 7.02
C PRO A 131 -19.22 3.11 6.38
N MET A 132 -18.04 3.74 6.23
CA MET A 132 -17.92 5.07 5.62
C MET A 132 -18.17 5.04 4.11
N LEU A 133 -17.76 3.97 3.42
CA LEU A 133 -18.06 3.72 2.01
C LEU A 133 -19.56 3.43 1.80
N LYS A 134 -20.18 2.65 2.68
CA LYS A 134 -21.63 2.39 2.64
C LYS A 134 -22.41 3.68 2.84
N ASN A 135 -22.01 4.54 3.77
CA ASN A 135 -22.61 5.86 3.99
C ASN A 135 -22.46 6.77 2.77
N ASN A 136 -21.45 6.55 1.92
CA ASN A 136 -21.26 7.23 0.65
C ASN A 136 -22.08 6.62 -0.51
N LYS A 137 -22.86 5.57 -0.25
CA LYS A 137 -23.63 4.81 -1.24
C LYS A 137 -22.76 4.15 -2.32
N GLY A 138 -21.53 3.77 -1.95
CA GLY A 138 -20.56 3.09 -2.81
C GLY A 138 -19.17 3.71 -2.74
N GLY A 139 -18.24 3.15 -3.49
CA GLY A 139 -16.86 3.62 -3.52
C GLY A 139 -15.86 2.57 -4.02
N SER A 140 -14.60 2.72 -3.64
CA SER A 140 -13.56 1.81 -4.07
C SER A 140 -12.58 1.47 -2.94
N ILE A 141 -12.19 0.20 -2.85
CA ILE A 141 -11.05 -0.25 -2.05
C ILE A 141 -9.97 -0.72 -3.02
N ILE A 142 -8.76 -0.23 -2.85
CA ILE A 142 -7.59 -0.62 -3.64
C ILE A 142 -6.55 -1.17 -2.69
N ASN A 143 -6.19 -2.44 -2.88
CA ASN A 143 -5.18 -3.13 -2.09
C ASN A 143 -3.87 -3.20 -2.88
N ILE A 144 -2.77 -2.69 -2.33
CA ILE A 144 -1.47 -2.82 -2.98
C ILE A 144 -0.87 -4.18 -2.62
N SER A 145 -0.97 -5.11 -3.56
CA SER A 145 -0.30 -6.41 -3.52
C SER A 145 1.11 -6.31 -4.12
N SER A 146 1.49 -7.24 -4.97
CA SER A 146 2.77 -7.32 -5.68
C SER A 146 2.64 -8.40 -6.76
N THR A 147 3.55 -8.43 -7.74
CA THR A 147 3.76 -9.62 -8.59
C THR A 147 4.03 -10.87 -7.76
N ALA A 148 4.66 -10.73 -6.57
CA ALA A 148 4.83 -11.83 -5.60
C ALA A 148 3.50 -12.35 -5.00
N GLY A 149 2.36 -11.71 -5.26
CA GLY A 149 1.02 -12.18 -4.87
C GLY A 149 0.31 -12.98 -5.96
N ILE A 150 0.93 -13.14 -7.12
CA ILE A 150 0.38 -13.89 -8.27
C ILE A 150 1.38 -14.90 -8.84
N MET A 151 2.61 -14.93 -8.33
CA MET A 151 3.66 -15.86 -8.72
C MET A 151 4.56 -16.20 -7.52
N GLY A 152 5.29 -17.32 -7.60
CA GLY A 152 6.27 -17.70 -6.59
C GLY A 152 7.43 -16.70 -6.50
N PHE A 153 7.98 -16.49 -5.29
CA PHE A 153 9.07 -15.55 -5.06
C PHE A 153 10.10 -16.16 -4.12
N ALA A 154 11.15 -16.73 -4.67
CA ALA A 154 12.16 -17.46 -3.92
C ALA A 154 12.84 -16.59 -2.85
N LEU A 155 13.14 -17.20 -1.69
CA LEU A 155 13.76 -16.57 -0.51
C LEU A 155 12.91 -15.49 0.17
N ARG A 156 11.63 -15.39 -0.17
CA ARG A 156 10.72 -14.34 0.31
C ARG A 156 9.36 -14.90 0.71
N SER A 157 9.35 -16.10 1.29
CA SER A 157 8.12 -16.84 1.60
C SER A 157 7.10 -16.04 2.44
N PRO A 158 7.45 -15.33 3.54
CA PRO A 158 6.44 -14.59 4.29
C PRO A 158 5.88 -13.40 3.48
N TYR A 159 6.74 -12.73 2.70
CA TYR A 159 6.29 -11.65 1.81
C TYR A 159 5.33 -12.17 0.74
N ALA A 160 5.71 -13.23 0.02
CA ALA A 160 4.87 -13.83 -1.00
C ALA A 160 3.52 -14.29 -0.41
N ALA A 161 3.54 -15.05 0.70
CA ALA A 161 2.34 -15.48 1.39
C ALA A 161 1.42 -14.30 1.76
N SER A 162 1.99 -13.21 2.30
CA SER A 162 1.24 -12.01 2.63
C SER A 162 0.57 -11.38 1.40
N LYS A 163 1.27 -11.35 0.25
CA LYS A 163 0.76 -10.72 -0.98
C LYS A 163 -0.27 -11.60 -1.70
N TRP A 164 -0.16 -12.92 -1.60
CA TRP A 164 -1.21 -13.86 -2.01
C TRP A 164 -2.47 -13.73 -1.14
N ALA A 165 -2.32 -13.58 0.18
CA ALA A 165 -3.44 -13.35 1.09
C ALA A 165 -4.23 -12.09 0.69
N ILE A 166 -3.55 -11.00 0.31
CA ILE A 166 -4.20 -9.78 -0.18
C ILE A 166 -5.03 -10.02 -1.44
N ILE A 167 -4.59 -10.89 -2.36
CA ILE A 167 -5.39 -11.25 -3.55
C ILE A 167 -6.66 -12.01 -3.14
N GLY A 168 -6.54 -12.99 -2.23
CA GLY A 168 -7.68 -13.74 -1.72
C GLY A 168 -8.72 -12.84 -1.05
N VAL A 169 -8.28 -11.99 -0.12
CA VAL A 169 -9.14 -11.01 0.55
C VAL A 169 -9.80 -10.04 -0.45
N THR A 170 -9.05 -9.57 -1.45
CA THR A 170 -9.59 -8.66 -2.48
C THR A 170 -10.74 -9.30 -3.25
N LYS A 171 -10.57 -10.53 -3.71
CA LYS A 171 -11.61 -11.26 -4.48
C LYS A 171 -12.85 -11.53 -3.62
N THR A 172 -12.67 -11.95 -2.37
CA THR A 172 -13.76 -12.20 -1.43
C THR A 172 -14.56 -10.94 -1.17
N LEU A 173 -13.88 -9.85 -0.81
CA LEU A 173 -14.54 -8.57 -0.52
C LEU A 173 -15.22 -7.95 -1.76
N ALA A 174 -14.71 -8.20 -2.97
CA ALA A 174 -15.37 -7.75 -4.19
C ALA A 174 -16.79 -8.36 -4.33
N ILE A 175 -16.93 -9.63 -3.96
CA ILE A 175 -18.24 -10.33 -3.95
C ILE A 175 -19.12 -9.79 -2.81
N GLU A 176 -18.61 -9.75 -1.59
CA GLU A 176 -19.37 -9.35 -0.40
C GLU A 176 -19.89 -7.91 -0.48
N LEU A 177 -19.08 -7.00 -1.04
CA LEU A 177 -19.34 -5.55 -1.03
C LEU A 177 -19.99 -5.06 -2.33
N GLY A 178 -20.09 -5.89 -3.37
CA GLY A 178 -20.69 -5.54 -4.66
C GLY A 178 -22.12 -5.01 -4.54
N LYS A 179 -22.95 -5.64 -3.70
CA LYS A 179 -24.33 -5.19 -3.41
C LYS A 179 -24.42 -3.79 -2.82
N PHE A 180 -23.33 -3.27 -2.23
CA PHE A 180 -23.25 -1.91 -1.72
C PHE A 180 -22.59 -0.93 -2.73
N LYS A 181 -22.37 -1.36 -3.97
CA LYS A 181 -21.67 -0.58 -5.00
C LYS A 181 -20.23 -0.18 -4.60
N ILE A 182 -19.57 -1.02 -3.79
CA ILE A 182 -18.17 -0.88 -3.41
C ILE A 182 -17.35 -1.85 -4.25
N ARG A 183 -16.48 -1.31 -5.10
CA ARG A 183 -15.53 -2.10 -5.90
C ARG A 183 -14.29 -2.39 -5.06
N VAL A 184 -13.75 -3.59 -5.16
CA VAL A 184 -12.50 -3.97 -4.48
C VAL A 184 -11.53 -4.55 -5.50
N ASN A 185 -10.35 -3.95 -5.61
CA ASN A 185 -9.33 -4.34 -6.59
C ASN A 185 -7.96 -4.44 -5.93
N ALA A 186 -7.10 -5.29 -6.48
CA ALA A 186 -5.69 -5.35 -6.14
C ALA A 186 -4.84 -4.77 -7.28
N VAL A 187 -3.81 -4.02 -6.92
CA VAL A 187 -2.73 -3.62 -7.83
C VAL A 187 -1.51 -4.46 -7.48
N CYS A 188 -0.90 -5.08 -8.48
CA CYS A 188 0.26 -5.96 -8.32
C CYS A 188 1.51 -5.33 -8.97
N PRO A 189 2.16 -4.36 -8.32
CA PRO A 189 3.35 -3.74 -8.88
C PRO A 189 4.48 -4.76 -9.06
N GLY A 190 5.27 -4.57 -10.12
CA GLY A 190 6.52 -5.29 -10.35
C GLY A 190 7.71 -4.63 -9.63
N THR A 191 8.85 -4.60 -10.30
CA THR A 191 10.11 -4.06 -9.76
C THR A 191 10.13 -2.54 -9.81
N ILE A 192 9.74 -1.91 -8.71
CA ILE A 192 9.74 -0.45 -8.57
C ILE A 192 11.06 0.01 -7.95
N LYS A 193 11.75 0.95 -8.59
CA LYS A 193 12.99 1.55 -8.10
C LYS A 193 12.74 2.36 -6.81
N GLY A 194 13.63 2.22 -5.82
CA GLY A 194 13.58 2.99 -4.58
C GLY A 194 14.19 2.24 -3.39
N ASP A 195 14.31 2.91 -2.26
CA ASP A 195 15.03 2.45 -1.05
C ASP A 195 14.63 1.05 -0.58
N ARG A 196 13.35 0.68 -0.74
CA ARG A 196 12.87 -0.66 -0.40
C ARG A 196 13.51 -1.71 -1.31
N MET A 197 13.52 -1.49 -2.62
CA MET A 197 14.11 -2.43 -3.57
C MET A 197 15.61 -2.51 -3.40
N ASP A 198 16.28 -1.39 -3.14
CA ASP A 198 17.73 -1.35 -2.89
C ASP A 198 18.12 -2.18 -1.66
N ARG A 199 17.28 -2.16 -0.60
CA ARG A 199 17.46 -3.05 0.56
C ARG A 199 17.28 -4.52 0.18
N VAL A 200 16.21 -4.85 -0.55
CA VAL A 200 15.93 -6.22 -0.99
C VAL A 200 17.09 -6.79 -1.83
N ILE A 201 17.61 -5.99 -2.77
CA ILE A 201 18.74 -6.37 -3.61
C ILE A 201 19.98 -6.63 -2.76
N ARG A 202 20.29 -5.73 -1.81
CA ARG A 202 21.42 -5.86 -0.91
C ARG A 202 21.33 -7.12 -0.06
N ASP A 203 20.18 -7.38 0.54
CA ASP A 203 19.96 -8.51 1.44
C ASP A 203 20.03 -9.83 0.67
N LYS A 204 19.45 -9.90 -0.52
CA LYS A 204 19.53 -11.08 -1.40
C LYS A 204 20.95 -11.31 -1.91
N ALA A 205 21.69 -10.27 -2.27
CA ALA A 205 23.07 -10.36 -2.70
C ALA A 205 23.98 -10.87 -1.56
N LYS A 206 23.78 -10.36 -0.34
CA LYS A 206 24.50 -10.83 0.86
C LYS A 206 24.19 -12.29 1.16
N PHE A 207 22.93 -12.69 1.12
CA PHE A 207 22.50 -14.05 1.41
C PHE A 207 23.07 -15.06 0.40
N LEU A 208 23.02 -14.72 -0.89
CA LEU A 208 23.51 -15.58 -1.97
C LEU A 208 25.03 -15.47 -2.22
N LYS A 209 25.72 -14.55 -1.53
CA LYS A 209 27.16 -14.26 -1.71
C LYS A 209 27.52 -13.89 -3.16
N VAL A 210 26.67 -13.10 -3.81
CA VAL A 210 26.85 -12.62 -5.17
C VAL A 210 26.85 -11.09 -5.23
N SER A 211 27.20 -10.50 -6.38
CA SER A 211 27.18 -9.05 -6.55
C SER A 211 25.75 -8.51 -6.62
N LYS A 212 25.54 -7.27 -6.13
CA LYS A 212 24.25 -6.57 -6.28
C LYS A 212 23.82 -6.46 -7.73
N LYS A 213 24.77 -6.21 -8.63
CA LYS A 213 24.51 -6.11 -10.08
C LYS A 213 23.91 -7.39 -10.66
N MET A 214 24.31 -8.55 -10.16
CA MET A 214 23.72 -9.83 -10.58
C MET A 214 22.26 -9.93 -10.12
N ILE A 215 21.98 -9.55 -8.88
CA ILE A 215 20.59 -9.54 -8.36
C ILE A 215 19.73 -8.53 -9.09
N GLU A 216 20.26 -7.33 -9.41
CA GLU A 216 19.55 -6.33 -10.21
C GLU A 216 19.18 -6.88 -11.59
N LYS A 217 20.12 -7.56 -12.26
CA LYS A 217 19.86 -8.20 -13.55
C LYS A 217 18.77 -9.26 -13.45
N ASP A 218 18.78 -10.09 -12.40
CA ASP A 218 17.73 -11.08 -12.15
C ASP A 218 16.35 -10.42 -12.01
N PHE A 219 16.27 -9.35 -11.22
CA PHE A 219 14.99 -8.63 -11.05
C PHE A 219 14.50 -7.98 -12.34
N LEU A 220 15.40 -7.41 -13.13
CA LEU A 220 15.04 -6.79 -14.41
C LEU A 220 14.59 -7.83 -15.43
N SER A 221 15.20 -9.01 -15.47
CA SER A 221 14.80 -10.10 -16.38
C SER A 221 13.40 -10.65 -16.12
N MET A 222 12.83 -10.43 -14.93
CA MET A 222 11.43 -10.78 -14.62
C MET A 222 10.42 -9.81 -15.26
N ALA A 223 10.87 -8.65 -15.72
CA ALA A 223 10.04 -7.65 -16.37
C ALA A 223 10.24 -7.72 -17.88
N SER A 224 9.16 -7.80 -18.67
CA SER A 224 9.22 -7.92 -20.14
C SER A 224 10.04 -6.82 -20.79
N MET A 225 10.05 -5.62 -20.21
CA MET A 225 10.80 -4.47 -20.72
C MET A 225 12.23 -4.38 -20.18
N ASN A 226 12.66 -5.31 -19.33
CA ASN A 226 13.97 -5.30 -18.65
C ASN A 226 14.33 -3.95 -18.02
N SER A 227 13.35 -3.25 -17.49
CA SER A 227 13.49 -1.89 -16.93
C SER A 227 12.84 -1.74 -15.59
N TRP A 228 13.36 -0.81 -14.78
CA TRP A 228 12.74 -0.40 -13.53
C TRP A 228 11.47 0.40 -13.78
N ILE A 229 10.46 0.17 -12.95
CA ILE A 229 9.26 1.00 -12.90
C ILE A 229 9.55 2.19 -11.99
N SER A 230 9.23 3.41 -12.44
CA SER A 230 9.31 4.59 -11.59
C SER A 230 8.16 4.60 -10.57
N GLN A 231 8.31 5.41 -9.52
CA GLN A 231 7.23 5.63 -8.54
C GLN A 231 6.23 6.69 -9.01
N GLU A 232 6.50 7.35 -10.12
CA GLU A 232 5.71 8.45 -10.71
C GLU A 232 4.82 8.00 -11.83
#